data_15cb699d1b102671d64065ad9fec27ef
#
_entry.id   15cb699d1b102671d64065ad9fec27ef
#
_cell.length_a   1.000
_cell.length_b   1.000
_cell.length_c   1.000
_cell.angle_alpha   90.00
_cell.angle_beta   90.00
_cell.angle_gamma   90.00
#
_symmetry.space_group_name_H-M   'P 1'
#
loop_
_entity.id
_entity.type
_entity.pdbx_description
1 polymer ?
#
loop_
_entity_poly.entity_id
_entity_poly.type
_entity_poly.pdbx_seq_one_letter_code
_entity_poly.pdbx_strand_id
1 'polypeptide(L)'
;GKHTNVVPVVFAADNNYVPMLTTTIYSMLKSASKDRSYDVIVLERNISDENKQNIRQFFERFPNAVIRFFDVSRYLAGFNLTTSNAHISIETYYRFIIQEALPFYSKLLYLDCDLVVNGDVAELFDIELGDNAIAAVPDIDFIGNLNMKNGERAGYVRKQLHMRDAYGYFQAGVLALNTRA
;
A
#
# COMPACT_ATOMS: atom_id res chain seq x y z
N GLY A 1 3.23 1.10 25.24
CA GLY A 1 4.23 1.59 24.28
C GLY A 1 3.92 3.04 23.95
N LYS A 2 4.93 3.91 23.80
CA LYS A 2 4.72 5.25 23.30
C LYS A 2 4.36 5.13 21.83
N HIS A 3 3.13 5.45 21.43
CA HIS A 3 2.77 5.57 20.04
C HIS A 3 3.69 6.62 19.38
N THR A 4 4.34 6.24 18.28
CA THR A 4 5.10 7.22 17.50
C THR A 4 4.11 8.22 16.93
N ASN A 5 4.38 9.52 17.06
CA ASN A 5 3.47 10.56 16.55
C ASN A 5 3.37 10.54 15.01
N VAL A 6 4.33 9.92 14.33
CA VAL A 6 4.41 9.84 12.87
C VAL A 6 3.78 8.54 12.35
N VAL A 7 2.89 8.66 11.39
CA VAL A 7 2.24 7.56 10.68
C VAL A 7 2.84 7.50 9.26
N PRO A 8 3.75 6.55 8.98
CA PRO A 8 4.27 6.36 7.62
C PRO A 8 3.25 5.61 6.78
N VAL A 9 2.88 6.20 5.63
CA VAL A 9 1.94 5.62 4.67
C VAL A 9 2.60 5.56 3.31
N VAL A 10 2.66 4.36 2.74
CA VAL A 10 3.33 4.07 1.47
C VAL A 10 2.31 3.81 0.39
N PHE A 11 2.52 4.43 -0.77
CA PHE A 11 1.78 4.22 -2.00
C PHE A 11 2.74 3.76 -3.10
N ALA A 12 2.21 3.10 -4.12
CA ALA A 12 2.93 2.81 -5.35
C ALA A 12 2.12 3.37 -6.52
N ALA A 13 2.75 4.15 -7.41
CA ALA A 13 2.06 4.75 -8.54
C ALA A 13 3.02 5.05 -9.70
N ASP A 14 2.46 5.08 -10.91
CA ASP A 14 3.06 5.65 -12.10
C ASP A 14 2.48 7.02 -12.44
N ASN A 15 2.94 7.61 -13.52
CA ASN A 15 2.47 8.93 -13.94
C ASN A 15 0.99 8.95 -14.35
N ASN A 16 0.44 7.83 -14.84
CA ASN A 16 -0.97 7.75 -15.25
C ASN A 16 -1.92 7.71 -14.04
N TYR A 17 -1.44 7.15 -12.93
CA TYR A 17 -2.20 7.05 -11.69
C TYR A 17 -2.13 8.30 -10.78
N VAL A 18 -1.43 9.35 -11.20
CA VAL A 18 -1.32 10.60 -10.43
C VAL A 18 -2.68 11.19 -10.01
N PRO A 19 -3.72 11.22 -10.85
CA PRO A 19 -5.03 11.73 -10.43
C PRO A 19 -5.67 10.89 -9.31
N MET A 20 -5.60 9.55 -9.43
CA MET A 20 -6.13 8.63 -8.42
C MET A 20 -5.34 8.74 -7.12
N LEU A 21 -4.01 8.68 -7.20
CA LEU A 21 -3.10 8.87 -6.08
C LEU A 21 -3.41 10.17 -5.31
N THR A 22 -3.57 11.28 -6.04
CA THR A 22 -3.88 12.58 -5.45
C THR A 22 -5.21 12.55 -4.71
N THR A 23 -6.23 11.90 -5.29
CA THR A 23 -7.55 11.73 -4.68
C THR A 23 -7.47 10.88 -3.41
N THR A 24 -6.73 9.79 -3.44
CA THR A 24 -6.55 8.89 -2.29
C THR A 24 -5.83 9.61 -1.15
N ILE A 25 -4.69 10.28 -1.42
CA ILE A 25 -3.96 11.05 -0.40
C ILE A 25 -4.83 12.19 0.15
N TYR A 26 -5.60 12.88 -0.70
CA TYR A 26 -6.48 13.94 -0.26
C TYR A 26 -7.57 13.44 0.69
N SER A 27 -8.27 12.36 0.32
CA SER A 27 -9.33 11.77 1.18
C SER A 27 -8.75 11.28 2.52
N MET A 28 -7.56 10.69 2.50
CA MET A 28 -6.84 10.26 3.69
C MET A 28 -6.51 11.44 4.62
N LEU A 29 -5.87 12.47 4.08
CA LEU A 29 -5.45 13.63 4.89
C LEU A 29 -6.62 14.49 5.36
N LYS A 30 -7.74 14.51 4.61
CA LYS A 30 -8.98 15.16 5.02
C LYS A 30 -9.60 14.49 6.25
N SER A 31 -9.44 13.17 6.38
CA SER A 31 -9.95 12.35 7.49
C SER A 31 -8.93 12.16 8.61
N ALA A 32 -7.70 12.67 8.43
CA ALA A 32 -6.58 12.49 9.33
C ALA A 32 -6.70 13.30 10.63
N SER A 33 -6.29 12.73 11.75
CA SER A 33 -6.18 13.44 13.03
C SER A 33 -5.17 14.59 12.93
N LYS A 34 -5.51 15.72 13.55
CA LYS A 34 -4.61 16.88 13.66
C LYS A 34 -3.48 16.67 14.68
N ASP A 35 -3.63 15.70 15.56
CA ASP A 35 -2.66 15.38 16.61
C ASP A 35 -1.59 14.39 16.15
N ARG A 36 -1.68 13.90 14.90
CA ARG A 36 -0.73 12.97 14.28
C ARG A 36 -0.03 13.63 13.10
N SER A 37 1.17 13.19 12.81
CA SER A 37 1.93 13.57 11.62
C SER A 37 1.94 12.42 10.62
N TYR A 38 1.76 12.71 9.34
CA TYR A 38 1.69 11.70 8.28
C TYR A 38 2.87 11.84 7.35
N ASP A 39 3.67 10.78 7.25
CA ASP A 39 4.78 10.69 6.32
C ASP A 39 4.34 9.86 5.11
N VAL A 40 3.94 10.55 4.05
CA VAL A 40 3.40 9.95 2.83
C VAL A 40 4.54 9.71 1.86
N ILE A 41 4.78 8.45 1.54
CA ILE A 41 5.88 8.01 0.68
C ILE A 41 5.30 7.38 -0.58
N VAL A 42 5.60 7.95 -1.73
CA VAL A 42 5.19 7.42 -3.03
C VAL A 42 6.37 6.71 -3.67
N LEU A 43 6.28 5.39 -3.76
CA LEU A 43 7.23 4.57 -4.52
C LEU A 43 6.92 4.73 -6.02
N GLU A 44 7.92 5.17 -6.80
CA GLU A 44 7.70 5.49 -8.20
C GLU A 44 8.96 5.28 -9.05
N ARG A 45 8.84 5.30 -10.36
CA ARG A 45 9.95 5.26 -11.32
C ARG A 45 9.90 6.36 -12.38
N ASN A 46 8.71 6.86 -12.68
CA ASN A 46 8.47 7.67 -13.87
C ASN A 46 7.42 8.77 -13.69
N ILE A 47 7.08 9.12 -12.44
CA ILE A 47 6.26 10.31 -12.20
C ILE A 47 7.09 11.54 -12.60
N SER A 48 6.52 12.39 -13.47
CA SER A 48 7.20 13.59 -13.95
C SER A 48 7.48 14.57 -12.82
N ASP A 49 8.56 15.35 -12.95
CA ASP A 49 8.92 16.36 -11.94
C ASP A 49 7.82 17.43 -11.81
N GLU A 50 7.13 17.76 -12.91
CA GLU A 50 5.98 18.65 -12.89
C GLU A 50 4.86 18.09 -12.00
N ASN A 51 4.49 16.82 -12.17
CA ASN A 51 3.46 16.19 -11.35
C ASN A 51 3.90 16.07 -9.88
N LYS A 52 5.16 15.73 -9.60
CA LYS A 52 5.71 15.73 -8.23
C LYS A 52 5.62 17.11 -7.58
N GLN A 53 5.93 18.16 -8.32
CA GLN A 53 5.83 19.54 -7.83
C GLN A 53 4.38 19.95 -7.57
N ASN A 54 3.48 19.68 -8.53
CA ASN A 54 2.05 19.97 -8.40
C ASN A 54 1.44 19.26 -7.18
N ILE A 55 1.77 17.99 -6.97
CA ILE A 55 1.31 17.23 -5.79
C ILE A 55 1.83 17.88 -4.50
N ARG A 56 3.13 18.18 -4.39
CA ARG A 56 3.69 18.82 -3.18
C ARG A 56 2.98 20.12 -2.89
N GLN A 57 2.85 21.01 -3.88
CA GLN A 57 2.18 22.30 -3.73
C GLN A 57 0.70 22.14 -3.34
N PHE A 58 0.00 21.16 -3.94
CA PHE A 58 -1.41 20.90 -3.59
C PHE A 58 -1.56 20.51 -2.13
N PHE A 59 -0.62 19.73 -1.57
CA PHE A 59 -0.70 19.23 -0.19
C PHE A 59 -0.07 20.14 0.87
N GLU A 60 0.52 21.28 0.54
CA GLU A 60 0.99 22.29 1.51
C GLU A 60 -0.12 22.77 2.46
N ARG A 61 -1.37 22.62 2.07
CA ARG A 61 -2.55 22.91 2.91
C ARG A 61 -2.72 21.97 4.11
N PHE A 62 -1.97 20.88 4.17
CA PHE A 62 -1.97 19.90 5.26
C PHE A 62 -0.65 19.98 6.05
N PRO A 63 -0.54 20.87 7.07
CA PRO A 63 0.73 21.12 7.75
C PRO A 63 1.23 19.93 8.58
N ASN A 64 0.38 18.94 8.84
CA ASN A 64 0.70 17.72 9.55
C ASN A 64 1.08 16.55 8.61
N ALA A 65 1.30 16.81 7.31
CA ALA A 65 1.70 15.81 6.34
C ALA A 65 2.93 16.25 5.53
N VAL A 66 3.78 15.28 5.19
CA VAL A 66 4.90 15.46 4.27
C VAL A 66 4.74 14.44 3.14
N ILE A 67 4.84 14.90 1.87
CA ILE A 67 4.77 14.03 0.70
C ILE A 67 6.17 13.86 0.10
N ARG A 68 6.62 12.61 0.02
CA ARG A 68 7.93 12.26 -0.52
C ARG A 68 7.78 11.27 -1.67
N PHE A 69 8.57 11.45 -2.71
CA PHE A 69 8.70 10.53 -3.83
C PHE A 69 10.00 9.78 -3.69
N PHE A 70 9.93 8.47 -3.85
CA PHE A 70 11.06 7.56 -3.70
C PHE A 70 11.22 6.74 -4.98
N ASP A 71 12.30 6.99 -5.71
CA ASP A 71 12.64 6.24 -6.92
C ASP A 71 13.12 4.83 -6.56
N VAL A 72 12.36 3.83 -7.02
CA VAL A 72 12.64 2.42 -6.77
C VAL A 72 13.45 1.74 -7.86
N SER A 73 13.90 2.46 -8.88
CA SER A 73 14.59 1.90 -10.06
C SER A 73 15.77 1.00 -9.69
N ARG A 74 16.57 1.39 -8.70
CA ARG A 74 17.73 0.61 -8.24
C ARG A 74 17.39 -0.73 -7.62
N TYR A 75 16.23 -0.83 -6.95
CA TYR A 75 15.76 -2.06 -6.29
C TYR A 75 15.16 -3.05 -7.28
N LEU A 76 14.76 -2.56 -8.44
CA LEU A 76 14.15 -3.36 -9.50
C LEU A 76 15.14 -3.72 -10.60
N ALA A 77 16.36 -3.24 -10.51
CA ALA A 77 17.44 -3.55 -11.46
C ALA A 77 17.71 -5.06 -11.44
N GLY A 78 17.58 -5.72 -12.59
CA GLY A 78 17.75 -7.17 -12.73
C GLY A 78 16.47 -8.00 -12.61
N PHE A 79 15.35 -7.41 -12.21
CA PHE A 79 14.06 -8.09 -12.26
C PHE A 79 13.38 -7.85 -13.61
N ASN A 80 13.00 -8.92 -14.28
CA ASN A 80 12.16 -8.85 -15.48
C ASN A 80 10.68 -8.89 -15.05
N LEU A 81 10.17 -7.73 -14.60
CA LEU A 81 8.80 -7.61 -14.13
C LEU A 81 7.85 -7.54 -15.31
N THR A 82 6.97 -8.51 -15.41
CA THR A 82 5.90 -8.56 -16.40
C THR A 82 4.57 -8.79 -15.70
N THR A 83 3.51 -8.19 -16.22
CA THR A 83 2.15 -8.45 -15.78
C THR A 83 1.40 -9.16 -16.90
N SER A 84 0.78 -10.30 -16.60
CA SER A 84 -0.06 -11.04 -17.53
C SER A 84 -1.50 -10.51 -17.59
N ASN A 85 -1.86 -9.60 -16.69
CA ASN A 85 -3.18 -9.01 -16.58
C ASN A 85 -3.11 -7.51 -16.85
N ALA A 86 -3.89 -7.02 -17.81
CA ALA A 86 -3.93 -5.61 -18.19
C ALA A 86 -4.39 -4.66 -17.05
N HIS A 87 -5.03 -5.20 -16.01
CA HIS A 87 -5.46 -4.45 -14.83
C HIS A 87 -4.42 -4.42 -13.69
N ILE A 88 -3.32 -5.13 -13.83
CA ILE A 88 -2.24 -5.16 -12.83
C ILE A 88 -1.03 -4.45 -13.42
N SER A 89 -0.65 -3.34 -12.84
CA SER A 89 0.54 -2.60 -13.24
C SER A 89 1.81 -3.14 -12.55
N ILE A 90 2.98 -2.78 -13.08
CA ILE A 90 4.28 -3.16 -12.49
C ILE A 90 4.44 -2.59 -11.08
N GLU A 91 3.81 -1.46 -10.79
CA GLU A 91 3.81 -0.78 -9.50
C GLU A 91 3.26 -1.67 -8.37
N THR A 92 2.41 -2.64 -8.71
CA THR A 92 1.94 -3.68 -7.78
C THR A 92 3.11 -4.43 -7.10
N TYR A 93 4.22 -4.62 -7.80
CA TYR A 93 5.40 -5.29 -7.24
C TYR A 93 6.20 -4.43 -6.27
N TYR A 94 6.01 -3.11 -6.25
CA TYR A 94 6.79 -2.22 -5.37
C TYR A 94 6.52 -2.49 -3.88
N ARG A 95 5.36 -3.07 -3.54
CA ARG A 95 5.07 -3.47 -2.15
C ARG A 95 6.03 -4.54 -1.61
N PHE A 96 6.64 -5.36 -2.47
CA PHE A 96 7.57 -6.40 -2.05
C PHE A 96 8.96 -5.88 -1.69
N ILE A 97 9.32 -4.69 -2.15
CA ILE A 97 10.63 -4.09 -1.85
C ILE A 97 10.58 -3.07 -0.70
N ILE A 98 9.43 -2.86 -0.08
CA ILE A 98 9.23 -1.85 0.98
C ILE A 98 10.23 -2.06 2.11
N GLN A 99 10.41 -3.29 2.58
CA GLN A 99 11.33 -3.61 3.69
C GLN A 99 12.78 -3.22 3.36
N GLU A 100 13.21 -3.46 2.12
CA GLU A 100 14.55 -3.13 1.65
C GLU A 100 14.71 -1.62 1.37
N ALA A 101 13.68 -1.01 0.76
CA ALA A 101 13.71 0.39 0.36
C ALA A 101 13.56 1.36 1.55
N LEU A 102 12.83 0.95 2.59
CA LEU A 102 12.46 1.79 3.75
C LEU A 102 12.85 1.15 5.09
N PRO A 103 14.11 0.75 5.31
CA PRO A 103 14.55 -0.04 6.47
C PRO A 103 14.48 0.72 7.81
N PHE A 104 14.26 2.04 7.78
CA PHE A 104 14.22 2.88 9.00
C PHE A 104 12.88 2.80 9.72
N TYR A 105 11.81 2.37 9.04
CA TYR A 105 10.50 2.17 9.66
C TYR A 105 10.38 0.75 10.18
N SER A 106 10.00 0.59 11.43
CA SER A 106 9.69 -0.72 12.00
C SER A 106 8.26 -1.15 11.69
N LYS A 107 7.41 -0.19 11.38
CA LYS A 107 6.00 -0.39 11.02
C LYS A 107 5.56 0.71 10.07
N LEU A 108 4.78 0.37 9.08
CA LEU A 108 4.17 1.31 8.15
C LEU A 108 2.86 0.77 7.59
N LEU A 109 2.09 1.65 6.97
CA LEU A 109 0.92 1.26 6.18
C LEU A 109 1.29 1.26 4.70
N TYR A 110 0.76 0.30 3.95
CA TYR A 110 0.70 0.33 2.49
C TYR A 110 -0.75 0.46 2.07
N LEU A 111 -1.02 1.40 1.17
CA LEU A 111 -2.34 1.62 0.58
C LEU A 111 -2.22 1.64 -0.96
N ASP A 112 -3.13 0.99 -1.66
CA ASP A 112 -3.28 1.17 -3.09
C ASP A 112 -3.68 2.62 -3.39
N CYS A 113 -3.28 3.13 -4.56
CA CYS A 113 -3.40 4.54 -4.89
C CYS A 113 -4.76 4.94 -5.52
N ASP A 114 -5.72 4.04 -5.56
CA ASP A 114 -7.06 4.23 -6.17
C ASP A 114 -8.21 4.01 -5.15
N LEU A 115 -7.97 4.43 -3.92
CA LEU A 115 -8.91 4.32 -2.80
C LEU A 115 -9.58 5.66 -2.46
N VAL A 116 -10.69 5.58 -1.75
CA VAL A 116 -11.27 6.70 -0.99
C VAL A 116 -11.22 6.36 0.49
N VAL A 117 -10.47 7.15 1.26
CA VAL A 117 -10.25 6.93 2.69
C VAL A 117 -11.23 7.79 3.49
N ASN A 118 -12.12 7.14 4.26
CA ASN A 118 -13.20 7.79 5.00
C ASN A 118 -12.95 7.88 6.52
N GLY A 119 -11.82 7.38 7.01
CA GLY A 119 -11.43 7.40 8.42
C GLY A 119 -9.95 7.75 8.60
N ASP A 120 -9.54 7.91 9.85
CA ASP A 120 -8.13 8.16 10.15
C ASP A 120 -7.31 6.87 10.05
N VAL A 121 -6.37 6.82 9.13
CA VAL A 121 -5.47 5.67 8.95
C VAL A 121 -4.53 5.44 10.15
N ALA A 122 -4.41 6.40 11.05
CA ALA A 122 -3.68 6.21 12.29
C ALA A 122 -4.30 5.09 13.14
N GLU A 123 -5.61 4.87 13.07
CA GLU A 123 -6.28 3.76 13.75
C GLU A 123 -5.77 2.39 13.24
N LEU A 124 -5.54 2.27 11.93
CA LEU A 124 -4.93 1.06 11.35
C LEU A 124 -3.45 0.93 11.74
N PHE A 125 -2.74 2.05 11.77
CA PHE A 125 -1.34 2.06 12.18
C PHE A 125 -1.16 1.66 13.64
N ASP A 126 -2.09 2.00 14.51
CA ASP A 126 -2.01 1.72 15.96
C ASP A 126 -2.37 0.26 16.31
N ILE A 127 -2.91 -0.54 15.36
CA ILE A 127 -3.17 -1.97 15.61
C ILE A 127 -1.85 -2.68 15.96
N GLU A 128 -1.81 -3.36 17.10
CA GLU A 128 -0.64 -4.15 17.52
C GLU A 128 -0.49 -5.40 16.65
N LEU A 129 0.66 -5.53 15.98
CA LEU A 129 0.95 -6.66 15.09
C LEU A 129 1.59 -7.84 15.83
N GLY A 130 2.17 -7.61 17.02
CA GLY A 130 2.98 -8.61 17.71
C GLY A 130 4.11 -9.11 16.82
N ASP A 131 4.25 -10.43 16.72
CA ASP A 131 5.26 -11.09 15.87
C ASP A 131 4.79 -11.31 14.42
N ASN A 132 3.58 -10.83 14.06
CA ASN A 132 3.08 -10.97 12.71
C ASN A 132 3.74 -9.95 11.77
N ALA A 133 4.11 -10.41 10.59
CA ALA A 133 4.70 -9.55 9.55
C ALA A 133 3.67 -8.59 8.94
N ILE A 134 2.40 -9.01 8.85
CA ILE A 134 1.35 -8.28 8.13
C ILE A 134 0.03 -8.38 8.90
N ALA A 135 -0.73 -7.28 8.94
CA ALA A 135 -2.17 -7.30 9.15
C ALA A 135 -2.87 -6.83 7.87
N ALA A 136 -3.90 -7.56 7.48
CA ALA A 136 -4.69 -7.32 6.27
C ALA A 136 -6.13 -7.78 6.48
N VAL A 137 -7.04 -7.39 5.59
CA VAL A 137 -8.42 -7.87 5.60
C VAL A 137 -8.60 -9.04 4.63
N PRO A 138 -9.47 -10.03 4.91
CA PRO A 138 -9.79 -11.10 3.99
C PRO A 138 -10.30 -10.55 2.65
N ASP A 139 -9.89 -11.17 1.55
CA ASP A 139 -10.38 -10.84 0.21
C ASP A 139 -11.77 -11.47 0.00
N ILE A 140 -12.82 -10.66 0.19
CA ILE A 140 -14.21 -11.13 0.13
C ILE A 140 -14.58 -11.64 -1.26
N ASP A 141 -14.10 -11.02 -2.33
CA ASP A 141 -14.34 -11.46 -3.71
C ASP A 141 -13.67 -12.83 -3.95
N PHE A 142 -12.43 -12.98 -3.50
CA PHE A 142 -11.71 -14.23 -3.60
C PHE A 142 -12.40 -15.36 -2.82
N ILE A 143 -12.76 -15.09 -1.57
CA ILE A 143 -13.48 -16.03 -0.70
C ILE A 143 -14.85 -16.39 -1.28
N GLY A 144 -15.57 -15.39 -1.82
CA GLY A 144 -16.82 -15.64 -2.53
C GLY A 144 -16.66 -16.64 -3.67
N ASN A 145 -15.63 -16.50 -4.49
CA ASN A 145 -15.34 -17.42 -5.58
C ASN A 145 -14.98 -18.84 -5.10
N LEU A 146 -14.33 -19.01 -3.93
CA LEU A 146 -14.06 -20.32 -3.35
C LEU A 146 -15.33 -21.12 -3.07
N ASN A 147 -16.43 -20.44 -2.76
CA ASN A 147 -17.72 -21.03 -2.44
C ASN A 147 -18.60 -21.28 -3.68
N MET A 148 -18.18 -20.83 -4.85
CA MET A 148 -18.92 -21.06 -6.10
C MET A 148 -18.70 -22.50 -6.61
N LYS A 149 -19.79 -23.17 -7.04
CA LYS A 149 -19.75 -24.54 -7.57
C LYS A 149 -18.71 -24.73 -8.71
N ASN A 150 -18.53 -23.69 -9.54
CA ASN A 150 -17.60 -23.67 -10.66
C ASN A 150 -16.47 -22.65 -10.45
N GLY A 151 -16.16 -22.32 -9.20
CA GLY A 151 -15.10 -21.36 -8.85
C GLY A 151 -13.72 -21.92 -9.21
N GLU A 152 -12.97 -21.22 -10.05
CA GLU A 152 -11.63 -21.64 -10.49
C GLU A 152 -10.56 -21.40 -9.42
N ARG A 153 -10.79 -20.45 -8.51
CA ARG A 153 -9.81 -20.02 -7.50
C ARG A 153 -9.48 -21.11 -6.48
N ALA A 154 -10.44 -22.00 -6.17
CA ALA A 154 -10.21 -23.12 -5.25
C ALA A 154 -9.11 -24.07 -5.76
N GLY A 155 -9.09 -24.37 -7.07
CA GLY A 155 -8.04 -25.15 -7.71
C GLY A 155 -6.68 -24.47 -7.67
N TYR A 156 -6.64 -23.18 -7.97
CA TYR A 156 -5.45 -22.34 -7.94
C TYR A 156 -4.79 -22.30 -6.55
N VAL A 157 -5.58 -21.98 -5.52
CA VAL A 157 -5.09 -21.89 -4.14
C VAL A 157 -4.49 -23.20 -3.64
N ARG A 158 -5.18 -24.33 -3.90
CA ARG A 158 -4.74 -25.65 -3.42
C ARG A 158 -3.56 -26.20 -4.21
N LYS A 159 -3.62 -26.10 -5.56
CA LYS A 159 -2.67 -26.77 -6.45
C LYS A 159 -1.43 -25.92 -6.77
N GLN A 160 -1.56 -24.60 -6.81
CA GLN A 160 -0.46 -23.70 -7.19
C GLN A 160 0.12 -22.95 -5.99
N LEU A 161 -0.73 -22.39 -5.13
CA LEU A 161 -0.26 -21.68 -3.93
C LEU A 161 0.00 -22.59 -2.74
N HIS A 162 -0.47 -23.86 -2.78
CA HIS A 162 -0.33 -24.84 -1.70
C HIS A 162 -0.83 -24.33 -0.33
N MET A 163 -1.81 -23.42 -0.33
CA MET A 163 -2.36 -22.88 0.91
C MET A 163 -3.16 -23.99 1.64
N ARG A 164 -2.88 -24.15 2.94
CA ARG A 164 -3.62 -25.08 3.81
C ARG A 164 -5.03 -24.57 4.08
N ASP A 165 -5.14 -23.26 4.32
CA ASP A 165 -6.41 -22.56 4.52
C ASP A 165 -6.62 -21.53 3.42
N ALA A 166 -7.53 -21.84 2.48
CA ALA A 166 -7.86 -20.96 1.37
C ALA A 166 -8.64 -19.70 1.83
N TYR A 167 -9.35 -19.78 2.96
CA TYR A 167 -10.09 -18.64 3.54
C TYR A 167 -9.17 -17.60 4.20
N GLY A 168 -7.92 -17.95 4.47
CA GLY A 168 -6.88 -17.02 4.90
C GLY A 168 -6.33 -16.12 3.78
N TYR A 169 -6.89 -16.19 2.55
CA TYR A 169 -6.49 -15.29 1.46
C TYR A 169 -6.94 -13.85 1.75
N PHE A 170 -6.03 -12.89 1.64
CA PHE A 170 -6.27 -11.50 2.00
C PHE A 170 -6.06 -10.55 0.82
N GLN A 171 -6.72 -9.41 0.89
CA GLN A 171 -6.60 -8.32 -0.05
C GLN A 171 -5.30 -7.53 0.24
N ALA A 172 -4.50 -7.28 -0.78
CA ALA A 172 -3.17 -6.70 -0.63
C ALA A 172 -3.09 -5.18 -0.84
N GLY A 173 -4.22 -4.50 -1.04
CA GLY A 173 -4.28 -3.05 -1.27
C GLY A 173 -4.35 -2.21 0.00
N VAL A 174 -4.59 -2.83 1.17
CA VAL A 174 -4.55 -2.16 2.48
C VAL A 174 -3.83 -3.08 3.45
N LEU A 175 -2.61 -2.71 3.83
CA LEU A 175 -1.74 -3.51 4.69
C LEU A 175 -1.15 -2.68 5.81
N ALA A 176 -1.10 -3.25 7.02
CA ALA A 176 -0.18 -2.79 8.05
C ALA A 176 1.02 -3.75 8.07
N LEU A 177 2.22 -3.24 7.86
CA LEU A 177 3.44 -4.02 7.69
C LEU A 177 4.36 -3.83 8.89
N ASN A 178 4.83 -4.96 9.46
CA ASN A 178 5.93 -5.01 10.41
C ASN A 178 7.22 -5.33 9.63
N THR A 179 8.08 -4.35 9.44
CA THR A 179 9.29 -4.49 8.62
C THR A 179 10.46 -5.14 9.37
N ARG A 180 10.25 -5.52 10.64
CA ARG A 180 11.26 -6.20 11.49
C ARG A 180 10.94 -7.67 11.77
N ALA A 181 9.75 -8.14 11.35
CA ALA A 181 9.32 -9.51 11.55
C ALA A 181 10.00 -10.49 10.56
#